data_870ddf19ee5a533d5cb41a593d84c891
#
_entry.id   870ddf19ee5a533d5cb41a593d84c891
#
_cell.length_a   1.000
_cell.length_b   1.000
_cell.length_c   1.000
_cell.angle_alpha   90.00
_cell.angle_beta   90.00
_cell.angle_gamma   90.00
#
_symmetry.space_group_name_H-M   'P 1'
#
loop_
_entity.id
_entity.type
_entity.pdbx_description
1 polymer ?
#
loop_
_entity_poly.entity_id
_entity_poly.type
_entity_poly.pdbx_seq_one_letter_code
_entity_poly.pdbx_strand_id
1 'polypeptide(L)'
;MIPTRARALAALLLGAIVVAAAQPPSDDNTAAFDVDGIRVILRKTDNNIVAANLYLLGGARQLTPQNAGIELMLLDASERGTRNYSKESLRRKMSRLGTGVVIDAEKDWTMFGIRSTTEVFDSTWAIFADRLMYPLLQPAELDIVRGQFLSAVSQRRDDPDALARYLADSIAFAGHAYAVPVGGTQASITQLTPSTLRDYQRSQMVKSRMLLVVVGDVERSKLESLIRGSLAQLPAGSYRWTLPAAAPRGSSMVVFEQRPLPTNYVVGYYAGPLANERDLQALRIATSVLTGRMFADIRTRRNLTYDVHAPFVENAAALGGLYVTTVSPAVTVGLMREHVTELQRELIDAEGLKRLSAQFVTEYLLDNETNAAQADFLARAELFRGDYRVAERFVDELRQVTPQEVRAVAQKYMKGMRFAYVGDSTQVDRRLLLGF
;
A
#
# COMPACT_ATOMS: atom_id res chain seq x y z
N MET A 1 -68.97 26.02 -36.26
CA MET A 1 -67.69 26.80 -36.32
C MET A 1 -66.83 26.38 -35.19
N ILE A 2 -65.81 25.57 -35.46
CA ILE A 2 -64.89 24.99 -34.52
C ILE A 2 -63.47 25.53 -34.86
N PRO A 3 -62.74 26.10 -33.91
CA PRO A 3 -61.31 26.35 -34.18
C PRO A 3 -60.45 25.24 -33.61
N THR A 4 -59.49 24.88 -34.37
CA THR A 4 -58.41 23.90 -34.33
C THR A 4 -57.48 24.06 -33.12
N ARG A 5 -57.17 22.92 -32.47
CA ARG A 5 -56.17 22.81 -31.43
C ARG A 5 -54.77 22.73 -32.03
N ALA A 6 -53.89 23.63 -31.68
CA ALA A 6 -52.46 23.55 -31.90
C ALA A 6 -51.82 22.59 -30.87
N ARG A 7 -51.13 21.55 -31.34
CA ARG A 7 -50.27 20.67 -30.52
C ARG A 7 -48.88 21.26 -30.49
N ALA A 8 -48.43 21.68 -29.31
CA ALA A 8 -47.05 22.03 -29.07
C ALA A 8 -46.22 20.75 -28.83
N LEU A 9 -45.27 20.43 -29.70
CA LEU A 9 -44.21 19.45 -29.47
C LEU A 9 -43.18 20.06 -28.55
N ALA A 10 -43.05 19.52 -27.34
CA ALA A 10 -41.91 19.78 -26.49
C ALA A 10 -40.76 18.85 -26.91
N ALA A 11 -39.72 19.38 -27.55
CA ALA A 11 -38.48 18.68 -27.83
C ALA A 11 -37.63 18.65 -26.54
N LEU A 12 -37.51 17.45 -25.96
CA LEU A 12 -36.55 17.16 -24.90
C LEU A 12 -35.15 17.07 -25.53
N LEU A 13 -34.33 18.10 -25.31
CA LEU A 13 -32.90 18.06 -25.57
C LEU A 13 -32.24 17.23 -24.46
N LEU A 14 -31.97 15.95 -24.72
CA LEU A 14 -31.01 15.17 -23.95
C LEU A 14 -29.62 15.70 -24.29
N GLY A 15 -29.08 16.53 -23.40
CA GLY A 15 -27.68 16.87 -23.40
C GLY A 15 -26.86 15.63 -23.01
N ALA A 16 -26.19 15.02 -23.98
CA ALA A 16 -25.15 14.04 -23.70
C ALA A 16 -24.00 14.76 -22.99
N ILE A 17 -23.86 14.54 -21.68
CA ILE A 17 -22.65 14.89 -20.96
C ILE A 17 -21.57 13.93 -21.48
N VAL A 18 -20.76 14.39 -22.41
CA VAL A 18 -19.52 13.74 -22.77
C VAL A 18 -18.59 13.93 -21.58
N VAL A 19 -18.54 12.95 -20.69
CA VAL A 19 -17.44 12.83 -19.75
C VAL A 19 -16.20 12.59 -20.61
N ALA A 20 -15.41 13.63 -20.82
CA ALA A 20 -14.10 13.50 -21.41
C ALA A 20 -13.30 12.58 -20.47
N ALA A 21 -13.15 11.31 -20.82
CA ALA A 21 -12.23 10.42 -20.16
C ALA A 21 -10.86 11.09 -20.27
N ALA A 22 -10.29 11.47 -19.12
CA ALA A 22 -8.93 12.00 -19.07
C ALA A 22 -8.03 10.93 -19.69
N GLN A 23 -7.44 11.24 -20.84
CA GLN A 23 -6.44 10.38 -21.44
C GLN A 23 -5.28 10.27 -20.44
N PRO A 24 -4.74 9.06 -20.20
CA PRO A 24 -3.52 8.95 -19.42
C PRO A 24 -2.47 9.89 -20.03
N PRO A 25 -1.70 10.61 -19.19
CA PRO A 25 -0.70 11.56 -19.69
C PRO A 25 0.24 10.82 -20.65
N SER A 26 0.49 11.43 -21.81
CA SER A 26 1.38 10.87 -22.83
C SER A 26 2.78 10.66 -22.24
N ASP A 27 3.52 9.65 -22.71
CA ASP A 27 4.89 9.28 -22.30
C ASP A 27 5.87 10.49 -22.35
N ASP A 28 5.56 11.51 -23.13
CA ASP A 28 6.34 12.75 -23.28
C ASP A 28 6.45 13.58 -21.99
N ASN A 29 5.58 13.38 -21.01
CA ASN A 29 5.58 14.14 -19.75
C ASN A 29 6.32 13.44 -18.60
N THR A 30 6.81 12.22 -18.82
CA THR A 30 7.50 11.43 -17.78
C THR A 30 8.92 11.11 -18.21
N ALA A 31 9.91 11.51 -17.41
CA ALA A 31 11.31 11.25 -17.65
C ALA A 31 11.96 10.59 -16.43
N ALA A 32 12.84 9.62 -16.68
CA ALA A 32 13.69 9.06 -15.63
C ALA A 32 15.16 9.37 -15.92
N PHE A 33 15.89 9.75 -14.88
CA PHE A 33 17.31 10.12 -14.96
C PHE A 33 18.01 9.85 -13.63
N ASP A 34 19.32 10.00 -13.60
CA ASP A 34 20.13 9.87 -12.40
C ASP A 34 20.71 11.24 -12.02
N VAL A 35 20.73 11.53 -10.72
CA VAL A 35 21.41 12.70 -10.17
C VAL A 35 22.37 12.24 -9.09
N ASP A 36 23.64 12.21 -9.44
CA ASP A 36 24.75 11.85 -8.53
C ASP A 36 24.53 10.51 -7.78
N GLY A 37 23.94 9.52 -8.45
CA GLY A 37 23.66 8.20 -7.90
C GLY A 37 22.29 8.05 -7.21
N ILE A 38 21.39 9.02 -7.37
CA ILE A 38 19.99 8.94 -6.97
C ILE A 38 19.14 8.77 -8.24
N ARG A 39 18.40 7.67 -8.33
CA ARG A 39 17.42 7.45 -9.40
C ARG A 39 16.23 8.38 -9.21
N VAL A 40 15.87 9.13 -10.25
CA VAL A 40 14.77 10.12 -10.25
C VAL A 40 13.79 9.78 -11.36
N ILE A 41 12.49 9.83 -11.06
CA ILE A 41 11.40 9.84 -12.04
C ILE A 41 10.66 11.15 -11.84
N LEU A 42 10.52 11.92 -12.92
CA LEU A 42 9.79 13.19 -12.95
C LEU A 42 8.66 13.09 -13.95
N ARG A 43 7.41 13.27 -13.47
CA ARG A 43 6.23 13.46 -14.33
C ARG A 43 5.74 14.89 -14.21
N LYS A 44 5.74 15.62 -15.31
CA LYS A 44 5.16 16.97 -15.36
C LYS A 44 3.64 16.90 -15.45
N THR A 45 2.98 17.76 -14.70
CA THR A 45 1.52 17.99 -14.74
C THR A 45 1.24 19.47 -14.79
N ASP A 46 0.07 19.84 -15.31
CA ASP A 46 -0.33 21.25 -15.47
C ASP A 46 -0.96 21.85 -14.21
N ASN A 47 -1.09 21.06 -13.14
CA ASN A 47 -1.65 21.55 -11.88
C ASN A 47 -0.55 22.10 -10.95
N ASN A 48 -0.93 22.98 -10.03
CA ASN A 48 -0.01 23.65 -9.13
C ASN A 48 0.34 22.84 -7.87
N ILE A 49 -0.02 21.57 -7.80
CA ILE A 49 0.34 20.67 -6.69
C ILE A 49 1.59 19.88 -7.07
N VAL A 50 2.53 19.80 -6.15
CA VAL A 50 3.73 18.96 -6.28
C VAL A 50 3.70 17.89 -5.21
N ALA A 51 3.81 16.63 -5.65
CA ALA A 51 4.10 15.49 -4.79
C ALA A 51 5.52 15.01 -5.09
N ALA A 52 6.39 15.00 -4.08
CA ALA A 52 7.71 14.42 -4.19
C ALA A 52 7.85 13.30 -3.14
N ASN A 53 7.95 12.07 -3.60
CA ASN A 53 8.07 10.87 -2.79
C ASN A 53 9.48 10.30 -2.90
N LEU A 54 10.22 10.28 -1.80
CA LEU A 54 11.48 9.56 -1.68
C LEU A 54 11.19 8.18 -1.09
N TYR A 55 11.51 7.14 -1.82
CA TYR A 55 11.40 5.76 -1.38
C TYR A 55 12.78 5.30 -0.88
N LEU A 56 12.87 5.01 0.41
CA LEU A 56 14.04 4.39 1.05
C LEU A 56 13.91 2.87 0.90
N LEU A 57 14.60 2.32 -0.09
CA LEU A 57 14.41 0.94 -0.55
C LEU A 57 14.84 -0.08 0.49
N GLY A 58 14.09 -1.18 0.56
CA GLY A 58 14.40 -2.32 1.41
C GLY A 58 13.37 -2.57 2.51
N GLY A 59 12.75 -1.53 3.08
CA GLY A 59 11.67 -1.68 4.06
C GLY A 59 11.98 -2.71 5.15
N ALA A 60 11.08 -3.68 5.35
CA ALA A 60 11.25 -4.76 6.33
C ALA A 60 12.54 -5.57 6.16
N ARG A 61 13.09 -5.67 4.94
CA ARG A 61 14.34 -6.39 4.67
C ARG A 61 15.60 -5.73 5.22
N GLN A 62 15.52 -4.45 5.58
CA GLN A 62 16.60 -3.71 6.25
C GLN A 62 16.51 -3.79 7.78
N LEU A 63 15.49 -4.44 8.28
CA LEU A 63 15.21 -4.53 9.70
C LEU A 63 15.52 -5.92 10.25
N THR A 64 15.81 -5.96 11.54
CA THR A 64 15.91 -7.16 12.37
C THR A 64 14.83 -7.12 13.45
N PRO A 65 14.52 -8.23 14.12
CA PRO A 65 13.60 -8.20 15.26
C PRO A 65 14.02 -7.20 16.36
N GLN A 66 15.33 -6.93 16.51
CA GLN A 66 15.88 -6.04 17.53
C GLN A 66 15.70 -4.56 17.18
N ASN A 67 15.76 -4.20 15.89
CA ASN A 67 15.63 -2.82 15.44
C ASN A 67 14.34 -2.54 14.65
N ALA A 68 13.36 -3.44 14.70
CA ALA A 68 12.05 -3.24 14.08
C ALA A 68 11.46 -1.88 14.51
N GLY A 69 11.00 -1.10 13.53
CA GLY A 69 10.47 0.25 13.74
C GLY A 69 11.49 1.38 13.73
N ILE A 70 12.80 1.09 13.66
CA ILE A 70 13.86 2.12 13.77
C ILE A 70 13.78 3.17 12.65
N GLU A 71 13.54 2.76 11.40
CA GLU A 71 13.47 3.68 10.25
C GLU A 71 12.26 4.60 10.36
N LEU A 72 11.10 4.05 10.66
CA LEU A 72 9.88 4.83 10.86
C LEU A 72 10.02 5.80 12.03
N MET A 73 10.55 5.34 13.18
CA MET A 73 10.78 6.16 14.36
C MET A 73 11.82 7.27 14.13
N LEU A 74 12.86 7.01 13.34
CA LEU A 74 13.86 8.00 12.95
C LEU A 74 13.23 9.14 12.14
N LEU A 75 12.45 8.77 11.12
CA LEU A 75 11.80 9.74 10.24
C LEU A 75 10.71 10.54 10.96
N ASP A 76 9.95 9.91 11.84
CA ASP A 76 8.94 10.59 12.65
C ASP A 76 9.60 11.56 13.65
N ALA A 77 10.67 11.11 14.35
CA ALA A 77 11.43 11.95 15.28
C ALA A 77 12.07 13.17 14.60
N SER A 78 12.30 13.13 13.28
CA SER A 78 12.83 14.28 12.52
C SER A 78 11.91 15.50 12.55
N GLU A 79 10.63 15.33 12.86
CA GLU A 79 9.68 16.42 13.04
C GLU A 79 9.93 17.21 14.34
N ARG A 80 10.61 16.61 15.28
CA ARG A 80 10.89 17.19 16.61
C ARG A 80 12.08 18.15 16.63
N GLY A 81 12.64 18.45 15.48
CA GLY A 81 13.73 19.41 15.31
C GLY A 81 14.85 18.87 14.45
N THR A 82 15.45 19.77 13.72
CA THR A 82 16.57 19.51 12.82
C THR A 82 17.70 20.51 13.09
N ARG A 83 18.84 20.34 12.40
CA ARG A 83 19.97 21.25 12.56
C ARG A 83 19.59 22.73 12.32
N ASN A 84 18.74 23.00 11.33
CA ASN A 84 18.40 24.36 10.92
C ASN A 84 17.06 24.86 11.45
N TYR A 85 16.23 23.98 12.01
CA TYR A 85 14.90 24.32 12.49
C TYR A 85 14.63 23.71 13.87
N SER A 86 14.29 24.55 14.86
CA SER A 86 13.67 24.04 16.08
C SER A 86 12.29 23.44 15.76
N LYS A 87 11.79 22.58 16.62
CA LYS A 87 10.45 21.97 16.51
C LYS A 87 9.34 23.01 16.26
N GLU A 88 9.34 24.10 17.03
CA GLU A 88 8.37 25.18 16.92
C GLU A 88 8.52 25.94 15.60
N SER A 89 9.76 26.19 15.18
CA SER A 89 10.09 26.84 13.92
C SER A 89 9.65 26.01 12.72
N LEU A 90 9.95 24.70 12.77
CA LEU A 90 9.56 23.73 11.76
C LEU A 90 8.03 23.71 11.58
N ARG A 91 7.31 23.53 12.69
CA ARG A 91 5.85 23.48 12.68
C ARG A 91 5.21 24.78 12.15
N ARG A 92 5.68 25.95 12.64
CA ARG A 92 5.18 27.24 12.18
C ARG A 92 5.45 27.45 10.67
N LYS A 93 6.64 27.08 10.20
CA LYS A 93 7.01 27.23 8.80
C LYS A 93 6.17 26.32 7.90
N MET A 94 6.00 25.05 8.25
CA MET A 94 5.14 24.12 7.50
C MET A 94 3.68 24.59 7.46
N SER A 95 3.13 25.03 8.60
CA SER A 95 1.77 25.57 8.67
C SER A 95 1.60 26.83 7.79
N ARG A 96 2.58 27.74 7.78
CA ARG A 96 2.54 28.95 6.95
C ARG A 96 2.62 28.63 5.46
N LEU A 97 3.41 27.63 5.08
CA LEU A 97 3.56 27.19 3.69
C LEU A 97 2.37 26.33 3.22
N GLY A 98 1.50 25.88 4.11
CA GLY A 98 0.43 24.94 3.78
C GLY A 98 0.96 23.60 3.27
N THR A 99 2.14 23.20 3.73
CA THR A 99 2.83 21.98 3.25
C THR A 99 2.79 20.87 4.27
N GLY A 100 2.88 19.61 3.78
CA GLY A 100 2.92 18.41 4.61
C GLY A 100 4.09 17.51 4.27
N VAL A 101 4.61 16.83 5.29
CA VAL A 101 5.51 15.69 5.14
C VAL A 101 4.74 14.43 5.49
N VAL A 102 4.80 13.43 4.63
CA VAL A 102 4.11 12.14 4.77
C VAL A 102 5.17 11.06 4.94
N ILE A 103 4.94 10.15 5.87
CA ILE A 103 5.81 8.99 6.11
C ILE A 103 4.92 7.75 6.04
N ASP A 104 5.31 6.79 5.22
CA ASP A 104 4.63 5.51 5.09
C ASP A 104 5.65 4.38 5.00
N ALA A 105 5.59 3.45 5.96
CA ALA A 105 6.54 2.34 6.06
C ALA A 105 5.89 1.04 5.59
N GLU A 106 6.38 0.51 4.49
CA GLU A 106 5.92 -0.73 3.88
C GLU A 106 6.97 -1.86 3.94
N LYS A 107 6.62 -3.02 3.43
CA LYS A 107 7.51 -4.19 3.40
C LYS A 107 8.72 -3.98 2.49
N ASP A 108 8.55 -3.24 1.40
CA ASP A 108 9.54 -3.05 0.35
C ASP A 108 10.35 -1.75 0.48
N TRP A 109 9.76 -0.73 1.10
CA TRP A 109 10.39 0.59 1.30
C TRP A 109 9.75 1.35 2.45
N THR A 110 10.40 2.42 2.83
CA THR A 110 9.76 3.50 3.60
C THR A 110 9.67 4.74 2.71
N MET A 111 8.47 5.22 2.47
CA MET A 111 8.23 6.45 1.73
C MET A 111 8.33 7.64 2.68
N PHE A 112 9.18 8.61 2.33
CA PHE A 112 9.29 9.92 2.96
C PHE A 112 8.99 10.98 1.92
N GLY A 113 7.81 11.58 1.98
CA GLY A 113 7.30 12.43 0.89
C GLY A 113 6.83 13.79 1.37
N ILE A 114 6.74 14.73 0.42
CA ILE A 114 6.19 16.06 0.62
C ILE A 114 5.04 16.36 -0.32
N ARG A 115 4.14 17.21 0.17
CA ARG A 115 3.02 17.78 -0.58
C ARG A 115 3.10 19.28 -0.44
N SER A 116 3.13 19.98 -1.58
CA SER A 116 3.19 21.45 -1.62
C SER A 116 2.55 22.00 -2.88
N THR A 117 2.40 23.30 -2.95
CA THR A 117 2.20 23.98 -4.23
C THR A 117 3.54 24.23 -4.91
N THR A 118 3.54 24.44 -6.22
CA THR A 118 4.73 24.79 -7.01
C THR A 118 5.43 26.05 -6.46
N GLU A 119 4.65 27.05 -6.01
CA GLU A 119 5.17 28.30 -5.46
C GLU A 119 6.07 28.13 -4.24
N VAL A 120 5.70 27.21 -3.33
CA VAL A 120 6.44 26.99 -2.06
C VAL A 120 7.30 25.73 -2.09
N PHE A 121 7.45 25.08 -3.25
CA PHE A 121 8.17 23.81 -3.37
C PHE A 121 9.61 23.88 -2.86
N ASP A 122 10.36 24.96 -3.19
CA ASP A 122 11.75 25.12 -2.75
C ASP A 122 11.88 25.21 -1.23
N SER A 123 10.97 25.96 -0.62
CA SER A 123 10.94 26.09 0.84
C SER A 123 10.55 24.78 1.54
N THR A 124 9.65 24.02 0.91
CA THR A 124 9.22 22.71 1.39
C THR A 124 10.33 21.68 1.21
N TRP A 125 11.03 21.72 0.05
CA TRP A 125 12.19 20.87 -0.20
C TRP A 125 13.31 21.07 0.84
N ALA A 126 13.60 22.34 1.18
CA ALA A 126 14.60 22.63 2.20
C ALA A 126 14.25 22.00 3.56
N ILE A 127 12.99 22.02 3.98
CA ILE A 127 12.51 21.34 5.19
C ILE A 127 12.66 19.82 5.05
N PHE A 128 12.22 19.27 3.92
CA PHE A 128 12.29 17.84 3.64
C PHE A 128 13.73 17.31 3.71
N ALA A 129 14.64 17.96 3.00
CA ALA A 129 16.04 17.57 3.01
C ALA A 129 16.67 17.69 4.41
N ASP A 130 16.38 18.76 5.15
CA ASP A 130 16.92 18.96 6.50
C ASP A 130 16.39 17.92 7.50
N ARG A 131 15.11 17.55 7.40
CA ARG A 131 14.51 16.48 8.21
C ARG A 131 15.16 15.11 7.94
N LEU A 132 15.45 14.80 6.69
CA LEU A 132 16.09 13.54 6.32
C LEU A 132 17.56 13.48 6.73
N MET A 133 18.30 14.58 6.46
CA MET A 133 19.74 14.59 6.58
C MET A 133 20.25 14.95 7.99
N TYR A 134 19.51 15.78 8.71
CA TYR A 134 20.03 16.42 9.93
C TYR A 134 19.02 16.46 11.10
N PRO A 135 18.31 15.36 11.42
CA PRO A 135 17.43 15.32 12.60
C PRO A 135 18.26 15.45 13.88
N LEU A 136 17.78 16.22 14.85
CA LEU A 136 18.52 16.44 16.11
C LEU A 136 18.47 15.23 17.05
N LEU A 137 17.38 14.46 17.04
CA LEU A 137 17.18 13.27 17.85
C LEU A 137 17.50 13.53 19.35
N GLN A 138 16.94 14.60 19.90
CA GLN A 138 17.11 14.95 21.30
C GLN A 138 16.43 13.92 22.21
N PRO A 139 17.07 13.48 23.32
CA PRO A 139 16.53 12.41 24.17
C PRO A 139 15.09 12.66 24.63
N ALA A 140 14.78 13.84 25.15
CA ALA A 140 13.45 14.17 25.67
C ALA A 140 12.36 14.12 24.56
N GLU A 141 12.66 14.58 23.36
CA GLU A 141 11.73 14.51 22.22
C GLU A 141 11.58 13.08 21.71
N LEU A 142 12.66 12.30 21.72
CA LEU A 142 12.61 10.88 21.34
C LEU A 142 11.78 10.05 22.32
N ASP A 143 11.80 10.37 23.61
CA ASP A 143 10.96 9.71 24.62
C ASP A 143 9.46 9.94 24.35
N ILE A 144 9.08 11.13 23.86
CA ILE A 144 7.72 11.42 23.45
C ILE A 144 7.32 10.56 22.24
N VAL A 145 8.18 10.51 21.22
CA VAL A 145 7.94 9.67 20.01
C VAL A 145 7.85 8.20 20.39
N ARG A 146 8.77 7.71 21.23
CA ARG A 146 8.73 6.34 21.75
C ARG A 146 7.39 6.03 22.43
N GLY A 147 6.89 6.94 23.28
CA GLY A 147 5.58 6.80 23.92
C GLY A 147 4.43 6.66 22.90
N GLN A 148 4.47 7.43 21.81
CA GLN A 148 3.48 7.34 20.72
C GLN A 148 3.56 5.98 20.02
N PHE A 149 4.74 5.49 19.71
CA PHE A 149 4.93 4.18 19.07
C PHE A 149 4.49 3.03 19.98
N LEU A 150 4.84 3.07 21.28
CA LEU A 150 4.37 2.07 22.25
C LEU A 150 2.85 2.09 22.40
N SER A 151 2.23 3.26 22.38
CA SER A 151 0.77 3.39 22.37
C SER A 151 0.15 2.76 21.11
N ALA A 152 0.73 3.00 19.93
CA ALA A 152 0.26 2.40 18.67
C ALA A 152 0.40 0.86 18.70
N VAL A 153 1.50 0.33 19.25
CA VAL A 153 1.68 -1.11 19.44
C VAL A 153 0.65 -1.69 20.40
N SER A 154 0.32 -0.98 21.49
CA SER A 154 -0.73 -1.42 22.44
C SER A 154 -2.10 -1.39 21.79
N GLN A 155 -2.46 -0.29 21.12
CA GLN A 155 -3.73 -0.16 20.42
C GLN A 155 -3.94 -1.28 19.39
N ARG A 156 -2.91 -1.62 18.59
CA ARG A 156 -2.96 -2.74 17.65
C ARG A 156 -3.26 -4.06 18.35
N ARG A 157 -2.74 -4.28 19.55
CA ARG A 157 -3.01 -5.49 20.34
C ARG A 157 -4.42 -5.49 20.93
N ASP A 158 -4.91 -4.33 21.32
CA ASP A 158 -6.21 -4.17 21.99
C ASP A 158 -7.37 -4.18 20.98
N ASP A 159 -7.14 -3.75 19.73
CA ASP A 159 -8.08 -3.84 18.62
C ASP A 159 -8.09 -5.26 18.02
N PRO A 160 -9.20 -5.99 18.07
CA PRO A 160 -9.26 -7.37 17.58
C PRO A 160 -9.02 -7.52 16.09
N ASP A 161 -9.47 -6.55 15.26
CA ASP A 161 -9.26 -6.58 13.82
C ASP A 161 -7.78 -6.35 13.46
N ALA A 162 -7.20 -5.30 14.03
CA ALA A 162 -5.78 -4.98 13.84
C ALA A 162 -4.88 -6.14 14.32
N LEU A 163 -5.24 -6.77 15.44
CA LEU A 163 -4.53 -7.95 15.95
C LEU A 163 -4.64 -9.14 15.01
N ALA A 164 -5.85 -9.45 14.51
CA ALA A 164 -6.05 -10.56 13.58
C ALA A 164 -5.22 -10.39 12.30
N ARG A 165 -5.22 -9.17 11.72
CA ARG A 165 -4.40 -8.85 10.54
C ARG A 165 -2.90 -8.97 10.84
N TYR A 166 -2.44 -8.46 11.97
CA TYR A 166 -1.03 -8.56 12.39
C TYR A 166 -0.58 -10.01 12.58
N LEU A 167 -1.39 -10.84 13.23
CA LEU A 167 -1.08 -12.25 13.43
C LEU A 167 -1.07 -13.02 12.09
N ALA A 168 -2.05 -12.77 11.23
CA ALA A 168 -2.13 -13.37 9.90
C ALA A 168 -0.92 -13.00 9.03
N ASP A 169 -0.51 -11.71 9.00
CA ASP A 169 0.69 -11.25 8.30
C ASP A 169 1.95 -11.93 8.84
N SER A 170 2.08 -11.98 10.16
CA SER A 170 3.24 -12.59 10.83
C SER A 170 3.41 -14.07 10.47
N ILE A 171 2.32 -14.85 10.44
CA ILE A 171 2.39 -16.28 10.08
C ILE A 171 2.49 -16.49 8.57
N ALA A 172 1.90 -15.62 7.76
CA ALA A 172 2.03 -15.68 6.30
C ALA A 172 3.49 -15.52 5.85
N PHE A 173 4.22 -14.63 6.49
CA PHE A 173 5.62 -14.37 6.20
C PHE A 173 6.61 -15.07 7.17
N ALA A 174 6.15 -16.04 7.95
CA ALA A 174 7.06 -16.75 8.87
C ALA A 174 8.28 -17.32 8.15
N GLY A 175 9.49 -16.94 8.58
CA GLY A 175 10.76 -17.29 7.94
C GLY A 175 11.12 -16.45 6.72
N HIS A 176 10.31 -15.49 6.33
CA HIS A 176 10.59 -14.53 5.27
C HIS A 176 11.06 -13.18 5.84
N ALA A 177 11.82 -12.40 5.08
CA ALA A 177 12.28 -11.07 5.53
C ALA A 177 11.13 -10.09 5.86
N TYR A 178 9.96 -10.28 5.27
CA TYR A 178 8.77 -9.48 5.57
C TYR A 178 8.10 -9.81 6.92
N ALA A 179 8.56 -10.82 7.64
CA ALA A 179 8.05 -11.13 8.97
C ALA A 179 8.37 -10.03 10.02
N VAL A 180 9.39 -9.22 9.75
CA VAL A 180 9.76 -8.12 10.66
C VAL A 180 8.74 -6.98 10.54
N PRO A 181 8.04 -6.59 11.62
CA PRO A 181 7.06 -5.52 11.55
C PRO A 181 7.74 -4.15 11.40
N VAL A 182 7.44 -3.44 10.31
CA VAL A 182 8.05 -2.13 10.01
C VAL A 182 7.71 -1.05 11.06
N GLY A 183 6.54 -1.16 11.72
CA GLY A 183 6.15 -0.28 12.83
C GLY A 183 6.71 -0.69 14.20
N GLY A 184 7.52 -1.74 14.26
CA GLY A 184 8.15 -2.21 15.49
C GLY A 184 7.27 -3.07 16.39
N THR A 185 7.90 -3.55 17.45
CA THR A 185 7.31 -4.27 18.58
C THR A 185 7.55 -3.52 19.87
N GLN A 186 6.86 -3.87 20.96
CA GLN A 186 7.12 -3.29 22.26
C GLN A 186 8.61 -3.48 22.66
N ALA A 187 9.17 -4.67 22.44
CA ALA A 187 10.56 -4.97 22.78
C ALA A 187 11.56 -4.12 21.98
N SER A 188 11.38 -4.07 20.64
CA SER A 188 12.30 -3.29 19.78
C SER A 188 12.21 -1.79 20.05
N ILE A 189 11.01 -1.21 20.12
CA ILE A 189 10.81 0.24 20.33
C ILE A 189 11.38 0.70 21.68
N THR A 190 11.25 -0.12 22.73
CA THR A 190 11.81 0.23 24.05
C THR A 190 13.33 0.34 24.03
N GLN A 191 14.02 -0.41 23.18
CA GLN A 191 15.48 -0.45 23.10
C GLN A 191 16.10 0.65 22.21
N LEU A 192 15.29 1.32 21.36
CA LEU A 192 15.80 2.36 20.47
C LEU A 192 16.26 3.58 21.25
N THR A 193 17.48 4.01 21.02
CA THR A 193 18.11 5.16 21.67
C THR A 193 18.50 6.23 20.63
N PRO A 194 18.78 7.48 21.05
CA PRO A 194 19.31 8.48 20.13
C PRO A 194 20.59 8.03 19.40
N SER A 195 21.43 7.23 20.06
CA SER A 195 22.65 6.70 19.45
C SER A 195 22.32 5.69 18.36
N THR A 196 21.45 4.69 18.64
CA THR A 196 21.08 3.68 17.65
C THR A 196 20.38 4.29 16.44
N LEU A 197 19.54 5.34 16.62
CA LEU A 197 18.92 6.05 15.52
C LEU A 197 19.95 6.81 14.66
N ARG A 198 20.95 7.47 15.29
CA ARG A 198 22.03 8.15 14.54
C ARG A 198 22.90 7.15 13.78
N ASP A 199 23.20 6.00 14.37
CA ASP A 199 23.99 4.95 13.71
C ASP A 199 23.21 4.39 12.51
N TYR A 200 21.91 4.14 12.67
CA TYR A 200 21.03 3.74 11.58
C TYR A 200 20.97 4.80 10.48
N GLN A 201 20.78 6.07 10.83
CA GLN A 201 20.77 7.17 9.88
C GLN A 201 22.07 7.20 9.06
N ARG A 202 23.24 7.17 9.70
CA ARG A 202 24.54 7.21 9.01
C ARG A 202 24.75 6.03 8.07
N SER A 203 24.28 4.85 8.45
CA SER A 203 24.49 3.62 7.66
C SER A 203 23.43 3.40 6.58
N GLN A 204 22.19 3.90 6.77
CA GLN A 204 21.05 3.57 5.93
C GLN A 204 20.54 4.74 5.08
N MET A 205 20.81 6.01 5.46
CA MET A 205 20.46 7.15 4.60
C MET A 205 21.55 7.35 3.55
N VAL A 206 21.53 6.47 2.55
CA VAL A 206 22.54 6.41 1.48
C VAL A 206 21.84 6.46 0.11
N LYS A 207 22.50 7.10 -0.86
CA LYS A 207 21.93 7.36 -2.20
C LYS A 207 21.48 6.10 -2.93
N SER A 208 22.23 5.01 -2.79
CA SER A 208 21.89 3.72 -3.42
C SER A 208 20.58 3.09 -2.93
N ARG A 209 20.02 3.56 -1.80
CA ARG A 209 18.69 3.16 -1.30
C ARG A 209 17.57 4.12 -1.75
N MET A 210 17.86 5.11 -2.59
CA MET A 210 16.92 6.18 -2.88
C MET A 210 16.36 6.06 -4.29
N LEU A 211 15.03 6.01 -4.39
CA LEU A 211 14.26 6.30 -5.59
C LEU A 211 13.42 7.55 -5.29
N LEU A 212 13.63 8.61 -6.04
CA LEU A 212 12.82 9.82 -5.93
C LEU A 212 11.83 9.89 -7.08
N VAL A 213 10.55 9.99 -6.76
CA VAL A 213 9.51 10.22 -7.78
C VAL A 213 8.82 11.54 -7.50
N VAL A 214 8.83 12.42 -8.49
CA VAL A 214 8.22 13.75 -8.42
C VAL A 214 7.14 13.85 -9.48
N VAL A 215 5.94 14.25 -9.07
CA VAL A 215 4.81 14.51 -9.96
C VAL A 215 4.30 15.92 -9.68
N GLY A 216 4.31 16.77 -10.69
CA GLY A 216 3.90 18.17 -10.55
C GLY A 216 4.56 19.07 -11.59
N ASP A 217 4.22 20.35 -11.56
CA ASP A 217 4.85 21.37 -12.40
C ASP A 217 6.21 21.80 -11.83
N VAL A 218 7.22 20.96 -12.09
CA VAL A 218 8.61 21.19 -11.67
C VAL A 218 9.54 21.01 -12.86
N GLU A 219 10.38 22.00 -13.10
CA GLU A 219 11.40 21.91 -14.15
C GLU A 219 12.53 20.97 -13.74
N ARG A 220 12.97 20.10 -14.66
CA ARG A 220 14.03 19.12 -14.43
C ARG A 220 15.32 19.77 -13.90
N SER A 221 15.77 20.84 -14.52
CA SER A 221 16.99 21.55 -14.10
C SER A 221 16.92 22.09 -12.67
N LYS A 222 15.73 22.56 -12.26
CA LYS A 222 15.46 23.00 -10.90
C LYS A 222 15.54 21.83 -9.93
N LEU A 223 14.87 20.71 -10.23
CA LEU A 223 14.90 19.50 -9.40
C LEU A 223 16.32 18.96 -9.24
N GLU A 224 17.09 18.88 -10.34
CA GLU A 224 18.50 18.47 -10.29
C GLU A 224 19.34 19.39 -9.38
N SER A 225 19.12 20.70 -9.46
CA SER A 225 19.81 21.67 -8.59
C SER A 225 19.48 21.46 -7.12
N LEU A 226 18.18 21.25 -6.79
CA LEU A 226 17.74 20.98 -5.42
C LEU A 226 18.35 19.68 -4.87
N ILE A 227 18.39 18.62 -5.68
CA ILE A 227 19.00 17.34 -5.30
C ILE A 227 20.51 17.50 -5.07
N ARG A 228 21.25 18.15 -5.98
CA ARG A 228 22.69 18.38 -5.84
C ARG A 228 23.02 19.24 -4.62
N GLY A 229 22.19 20.24 -4.33
CA GLY A 229 22.33 21.09 -3.13
C GLY A 229 22.01 20.40 -1.79
N SER A 230 21.48 19.18 -1.82
CA SER A 230 21.01 18.47 -0.64
C SER A 230 21.33 16.98 -0.68
N LEU A 231 20.39 16.13 -1.11
CA LEU A 231 20.43 14.66 -1.04
C LEU A 231 21.70 14.06 -1.70
N ALA A 232 22.22 14.67 -2.75
CA ALA A 232 23.43 14.22 -3.44
C ALA A 232 24.67 14.25 -2.54
N GLN A 233 24.64 15.00 -1.43
CA GLN A 233 25.72 15.05 -0.42
C GLN A 233 25.76 13.84 0.50
N LEU A 234 24.70 13.01 0.49
CA LEU A 234 24.67 11.76 1.25
C LEU A 234 25.68 10.73 0.70
N PRO A 235 26.16 9.80 1.53
CA PRO A 235 27.05 8.73 1.08
C PRO A 235 26.44 7.92 -0.07
N ALA A 236 27.26 7.45 -1.00
CA ALA A 236 26.81 6.65 -2.14
C ALA A 236 26.09 5.37 -1.70
N GLY A 237 26.67 4.64 -0.73
CA GLY A 237 26.18 3.35 -0.30
C GLY A 237 26.43 2.25 -1.34
N SER A 238 26.01 1.03 -1.02
CA SER A 238 26.18 -0.15 -1.87
C SER A 238 24.92 -0.98 -2.02
N TYR A 239 23.77 -0.47 -1.57
CA TYR A 239 22.51 -1.18 -1.67
C TYR A 239 22.11 -1.39 -3.15
N ARG A 240 21.54 -2.54 -3.44
CA ARG A 240 20.98 -2.85 -4.76
C ARG A 240 19.56 -3.38 -4.55
N TRP A 241 18.61 -2.75 -5.19
CA TRP A 241 17.25 -3.24 -5.21
C TRP A 241 17.17 -4.55 -6.00
N THR A 242 16.52 -5.53 -5.41
CA THR A 242 16.12 -6.79 -6.05
C THR A 242 14.77 -7.20 -5.52
N LEU A 243 13.99 -7.91 -6.30
CA LEU A 243 12.77 -8.52 -5.78
C LEU A 243 13.11 -9.50 -4.65
N PRO A 244 12.28 -9.58 -3.60
CA PRO A 244 12.46 -10.58 -2.53
C PRO A 244 12.21 -12.00 -3.06
N ALA A 245 12.45 -13.00 -2.22
CA ALA A 245 11.89 -14.32 -2.45
C ALA A 245 10.35 -14.24 -2.44
N ALA A 246 9.68 -15.18 -3.08
CA ALA A 246 8.23 -15.31 -2.95
C ALA A 246 7.84 -15.61 -1.50
N ALA A 247 6.65 -15.19 -1.09
CA ALA A 247 6.10 -15.53 0.22
C ALA A 247 6.09 -17.06 0.42
N PRO A 248 6.36 -17.56 1.65
CA PRO A 248 6.49 -18.99 1.89
C PRO A 248 5.19 -19.73 1.61
N ARG A 249 5.23 -20.70 0.71
CA ARG A 249 4.15 -21.66 0.47
C ARG A 249 4.33 -22.85 1.40
N GLY A 250 3.23 -23.35 1.94
CA GLY A 250 3.27 -24.50 2.84
C GLY A 250 1.87 -25.02 3.16
N SER A 251 1.80 -25.89 4.16
CA SER A 251 0.52 -26.37 4.68
C SER A 251 -0.26 -25.26 5.37
N SER A 252 -1.59 -25.40 5.35
CA SER A 252 -2.48 -24.53 6.12
C SER A 252 -2.12 -24.58 7.60
N MET A 253 -2.23 -23.43 8.26
CA MET A 253 -2.03 -23.31 9.70
C MET A 253 -3.00 -22.28 10.28
N VAL A 254 -3.22 -22.34 11.59
CA VAL A 254 -4.07 -21.36 12.28
C VAL A 254 -3.49 -21.01 13.64
N VAL A 255 -3.52 -19.73 13.96
CA VAL A 255 -3.24 -19.17 15.27
C VAL A 255 -4.56 -18.66 15.87
N PHE A 256 -4.86 -19.07 17.10
CA PHE A 256 -6.01 -18.62 17.85
C PHE A 256 -5.58 -17.65 18.95
N GLU A 257 -6.24 -16.51 19.01
CA GLU A 257 -6.20 -15.58 20.14
C GLU A 257 -7.58 -15.59 20.79
N GLN A 258 -7.69 -16.29 21.94
CA GLN A 258 -8.96 -16.42 22.66
C GLN A 258 -9.32 -15.10 23.32
N ARG A 259 -10.50 -14.57 22.97
CA ARG A 259 -11.06 -13.34 23.56
C ARG A 259 -12.58 -13.46 23.73
N PRO A 260 -13.13 -12.96 24.83
CA PRO A 260 -14.59 -12.95 25.06
C PRO A 260 -15.24 -11.77 24.29
N LEU A 261 -15.28 -11.89 22.97
CA LEU A 261 -15.83 -10.85 22.09
C LEU A 261 -17.23 -11.23 21.59
N PRO A 262 -18.09 -10.24 21.30
CA PRO A 262 -19.42 -10.51 20.72
C PRO A 262 -19.38 -10.98 19.27
N THR A 263 -18.25 -10.77 18.58
CA THR A 263 -18.01 -11.23 17.21
C THR A 263 -16.59 -11.78 17.06
N ASN A 264 -16.37 -12.60 16.06
CA ASN A 264 -15.08 -13.23 15.79
C ASN A 264 -14.45 -12.61 14.52
N TYR A 265 -13.14 -12.44 14.54
CA TYR A 265 -12.34 -11.89 13.45
C TYR A 265 -11.48 -13.01 12.87
N VAL A 266 -11.64 -13.26 11.58
CA VAL A 266 -10.92 -14.33 10.88
C VAL A 266 -10.21 -13.73 9.68
N VAL A 267 -8.89 -13.82 9.67
CA VAL A 267 -8.04 -13.36 8.57
C VAL A 267 -7.13 -14.49 8.14
N GLY A 268 -7.13 -14.83 6.88
CA GLY A 268 -6.22 -15.84 6.32
C GLY A 268 -5.50 -15.32 5.09
N TYR A 269 -4.21 -15.64 4.96
CA TYR A 269 -3.43 -15.31 3.78
C TYR A 269 -2.83 -16.56 3.13
N TYR A 270 -2.70 -16.52 1.82
CA TYR A 270 -1.94 -17.46 1.01
C TYR A 270 -0.90 -16.71 0.18
N ALA A 271 0.22 -17.39 -0.12
CA ALA A 271 1.29 -16.82 -0.92
C ALA A 271 0.86 -16.62 -2.37
N GLY A 272 0.92 -15.40 -2.86
CA GLY A 272 0.69 -15.01 -4.24
C GLY A 272 1.94 -15.12 -5.13
N PRO A 273 1.89 -14.56 -6.33
CA PRO A 273 3.03 -14.41 -7.24
C PRO A 273 3.96 -13.29 -6.76
N LEU A 274 5.15 -13.22 -7.35
CA LEU A 274 5.96 -12.00 -7.32
C LEU A 274 5.32 -10.91 -8.19
N ALA A 275 5.59 -9.65 -7.85
CA ALA A 275 4.96 -8.50 -8.50
C ALA A 275 5.32 -8.34 -9.99
N ASN A 276 6.38 -9.00 -10.47
CA ASN A 276 6.75 -9.05 -11.88
C ASN A 276 6.17 -10.26 -12.65
N GLU A 277 5.46 -11.16 -11.99
CA GLU A 277 4.87 -12.33 -12.64
C GLU A 277 3.53 -11.96 -13.31
N ARG A 278 3.27 -12.60 -14.47
CA ARG A 278 2.03 -12.41 -15.23
C ARG A 278 0.76 -12.76 -14.44
N ASP A 279 0.87 -13.71 -13.52
CA ASP A 279 -0.25 -14.18 -12.69
C ASP A 279 -0.81 -13.09 -11.75
N LEU A 280 -0.07 -11.98 -11.53
CA LEU A 280 -0.45 -10.94 -10.55
C LEU A 280 -1.82 -10.33 -10.86
N GLN A 281 -2.05 -9.92 -12.12
CA GLN A 281 -3.31 -9.27 -12.51
C GLN A 281 -4.47 -10.27 -12.49
N ALA A 282 -4.25 -11.50 -12.92
CA ALA A 282 -5.26 -12.54 -12.85
C ALA A 282 -5.64 -12.87 -11.39
N LEU A 283 -4.67 -12.88 -10.46
CA LEU A 283 -4.95 -13.09 -9.03
C LEU A 283 -5.68 -11.90 -8.41
N ARG A 284 -5.35 -10.68 -8.77
CA ARG A 284 -6.07 -9.47 -8.37
C ARG A 284 -7.56 -9.56 -8.75
N ILE A 285 -7.84 -9.95 -10.01
CA ILE A 285 -9.20 -10.15 -10.48
C ILE A 285 -9.87 -11.31 -9.74
N ALA A 286 -9.17 -12.44 -9.54
CA ALA A 286 -9.71 -13.60 -8.83
C ALA A 286 -10.14 -13.27 -7.39
N THR A 287 -9.35 -12.46 -6.66
CA THR A 287 -9.72 -12.02 -5.30
C THR A 287 -10.94 -11.10 -5.30
N SER A 288 -11.09 -10.24 -6.30
CA SER A 288 -12.27 -9.38 -6.41
C SER A 288 -13.53 -10.15 -6.78
N VAL A 289 -13.44 -11.12 -7.70
CA VAL A 289 -14.57 -12.05 -8.00
C VAL A 289 -15.00 -12.77 -6.73
N LEU A 290 -14.03 -13.28 -5.96
CA LEU A 290 -14.30 -13.98 -4.71
C LEU A 290 -14.95 -13.05 -3.68
N THR A 291 -14.48 -11.82 -3.55
CA THR A 291 -15.09 -10.78 -2.70
C THR A 291 -16.55 -10.57 -3.07
N GLY A 292 -16.85 -10.35 -4.36
CA GLY A 292 -18.22 -10.13 -4.83
C GLY A 292 -19.17 -11.32 -4.54
N ARG A 293 -18.69 -12.56 -4.77
CA ARG A 293 -19.46 -13.77 -4.46
C ARG A 293 -19.75 -13.91 -2.97
N MET A 294 -18.71 -13.78 -2.13
CA MET A 294 -18.86 -13.87 -0.67
C MET A 294 -19.76 -12.78 -0.12
N PHE A 295 -19.61 -11.56 -0.60
CA PHE A 295 -20.44 -10.43 -0.18
C PHE A 295 -21.93 -10.68 -0.52
N ALA A 296 -22.23 -11.11 -1.75
CA ALA A 296 -23.59 -11.37 -2.20
C ALA A 296 -24.24 -12.52 -1.42
N ASP A 297 -23.52 -13.62 -1.16
CA ASP A 297 -24.05 -14.78 -0.47
C ASP A 297 -24.05 -14.62 1.05
N ILE A 298 -22.88 -14.33 1.64
CA ILE A 298 -22.69 -14.41 3.10
C ILE A 298 -23.28 -13.18 3.78
N ARG A 299 -23.04 -11.97 3.22
CA ARG A 299 -23.56 -10.72 3.79
C ARG A 299 -24.99 -10.45 3.33
N THR A 300 -25.23 -10.36 2.02
CA THR A 300 -26.51 -9.84 1.53
C THR A 300 -27.63 -10.87 1.67
N ARG A 301 -27.41 -12.12 1.23
CA ARG A 301 -28.46 -13.15 1.22
C ARG A 301 -28.67 -13.79 2.58
N ARG A 302 -27.60 -14.08 3.32
CA ARG A 302 -27.66 -14.83 4.59
C ARG A 302 -27.52 -13.97 5.83
N ASN A 303 -27.06 -12.72 5.70
CA ASN A 303 -26.88 -11.78 6.81
C ASN A 303 -26.00 -12.36 7.96
N LEU A 304 -24.95 -13.10 7.60
CA LEU A 304 -24.05 -13.75 8.57
C LEU A 304 -22.87 -12.88 8.99
N THR A 305 -22.66 -11.77 8.33
CA THR A 305 -21.53 -10.85 8.57
C THR A 305 -21.87 -9.42 8.18
N TYR A 306 -21.17 -8.47 8.79
CA TYR A 306 -21.14 -7.08 8.33
C TYR A 306 -20.04 -6.87 7.27
N ASP A 307 -18.88 -7.55 7.40
CA ASP A 307 -17.75 -7.40 6.48
C ASP A 307 -17.14 -8.76 6.12
N VAL A 308 -17.12 -9.03 4.82
CA VAL A 308 -16.46 -10.19 4.21
C VAL A 308 -15.85 -9.80 2.88
N HIS A 309 -14.56 -10.10 2.70
CA HIS A 309 -13.85 -9.86 1.44
C HIS A 309 -12.64 -10.77 1.29
N ALA A 310 -12.07 -10.82 0.09
CA ALA A 310 -10.82 -11.47 -0.22
C ALA A 310 -9.74 -10.39 -0.43
N PRO A 311 -8.91 -10.09 0.58
CA PRO A 311 -7.87 -9.09 0.46
C PRO A 311 -6.81 -9.51 -0.57
N PHE A 312 -6.32 -8.53 -1.32
CA PHE A 312 -5.14 -8.64 -2.16
C PHE A 312 -4.09 -7.66 -1.65
N VAL A 313 -2.96 -8.17 -1.17
CA VAL A 313 -1.87 -7.36 -0.61
C VAL A 313 -0.75 -7.29 -1.63
N GLU A 314 -0.60 -6.11 -2.24
CA GLU A 314 0.39 -5.87 -3.28
C GLU A 314 1.71 -5.39 -2.70
N ASN A 315 2.57 -6.35 -2.38
CA ASN A 315 4.00 -6.16 -2.15
C ASN A 315 4.78 -6.80 -3.30
N ALA A 316 6.11 -6.63 -3.34
CA ALA A 316 6.94 -7.35 -4.30
C ALA A 316 6.78 -8.88 -4.19
N ALA A 317 6.49 -9.41 -3.00
CA ALA A 317 5.96 -10.76 -2.76
C ALA A 317 4.48 -10.63 -2.32
N ALA A 318 3.55 -10.77 -3.28
CA ALA A 318 2.14 -10.53 -3.02
C ALA A 318 1.49 -11.63 -2.16
N LEU A 319 0.42 -11.25 -1.46
CA LEU A 319 -0.49 -12.17 -0.79
C LEU A 319 -1.91 -11.99 -1.33
N GLY A 320 -2.65 -13.08 -1.39
CA GLY A 320 -4.10 -13.04 -1.40
C GLY A 320 -4.64 -13.58 -0.09
N GLY A 321 -5.94 -13.38 0.17
CA GLY A 321 -6.47 -13.85 1.45
C GLY A 321 -7.98 -13.94 1.52
N LEU A 322 -8.44 -14.19 2.73
CA LEU A 322 -9.85 -14.20 3.14
C LEU A 322 -9.97 -13.42 4.45
N TYR A 323 -11.02 -12.64 4.54
CA TYR A 323 -11.36 -11.87 5.73
C TYR A 323 -12.85 -11.97 6.02
N VAL A 324 -13.19 -12.11 7.30
CA VAL A 324 -14.57 -12.00 7.77
C VAL A 324 -14.64 -11.63 9.25
N THR A 325 -15.67 -10.83 9.60
CA THR A 325 -16.14 -10.66 10.98
C THR A 325 -17.50 -11.33 11.13
N THR A 326 -17.69 -12.22 12.12
CA THR A 326 -18.94 -12.97 12.21
C THR A 326 -19.24 -13.48 13.61
N VAL A 327 -20.54 -13.61 13.93
CA VAL A 327 -21.04 -14.30 15.12
C VAL A 327 -21.25 -15.81 14.89
N SER A 328 -21.14 -16.26 13.64
CA SER A 328 -21.36 -17.67 13.24
C SER A 328 -20.16 -18.21 12.46
N PRO A 329 -18.96 -18.30 13.06
CA PRO A 329 -17.72 -18.53 12.33
C PRO A 329 -17.67 -19.88 11.63
N ALA A 330 -18.21 -20.96 12.23
CA ALA A 330 -18.20 -22.27 11.59
C ALA A 330 -18.97 -22.30 10.26
N VAL A 331 -20.16 -21.70 10.22
CA VAL A 331 -20.97 -21.61 9.00
C VAL A 331 -20.31 -20.70 7.97
N THR A 332 -19.85 -19.53 8.41
CA THR A 332 -19.29 -18.50 7.52
C THR A 332 -17.99 -18.98 6.87
N VAL A 333 -17.07 -19.55 7.63
CA VAL A 333 -15.81 -20.11 7.09
C VAL A 333 -16.08 -21.29 6.13
N GLY A 334 -17.10 -22.12 6.42
CA GLY A 334 -17.56 -23.18 5.51
C GLY A 334 -17.97 -22.62 4.14
N LEU A 335 -18.81 -21.59 4.11
CA LEU A 335 -19.24 -20.91 2.90
C LEU A 335 -18.08 -20.25 2.15
N MET A 336 -17.15 -19.59 2.86
CA MET A 336 -15.95 -19.02 2.25
C MET A 336 -15.14 -20.09 1.50
N ARG A 337 -14.98 -21.27 2.09
CA ARG A 337 -14.30 -22.39 1.46
C ARG A 337 -15.06 -22.93 0.23
N GLU A 338 -16.38 -22.98 0.28
CA GLU A 338 -17.21 -23.35 -0.87
C GLU A 338 -16.95 -22.37 -2.04
N HIS A 339 -16.98 -21.06 -1.80
CA HIS A 339 -16.72 -20.06 -2.84
C HIS A 339 -15.29 -20.13 -3.42
N VAL A 340 -14.28 -20.42 -2.60
CA VAL A 340 -12.92 -20.70 -3.10
C VAL A 340 -12.91 -21.94 -3.99
N THR A 341 -13.57 -23.01 -3.57
CA THR A 341 -13.65 -24.27 -4.33
C THR A 341 -14.39 -24.08 -5.66
N GLU A 342 -15.48 -23.33 -5.67
CA GLU A 342 -16.22 -22.99 -6.88
C GLU A 342 -15.33 -22.22 -7.87
N LEU A 343 -14.60 -21.18 -7.40
CA LEU A 343 -13.71 -20.40 -8.25
C LEU A 343 -12.56 -21.24 -8.83
N GLN A 344 -12.11 -22.29 -8.11
CA GLN A 344 -11.10 -23.23 -8.59
C GLN A 344 -11.64 -24.22 -9.64
N ARG A 345 -12.95 -24.52 -9.62
CA ARG A 345 -13.58 -25.52 -10.49
C ARG A 345 -14.23 -24.91 -11.72
N GLU A 346 -14.92 -23.81 -11.55
CA GLU A 346 -15.78 -23.21 -12.56
C GLU A 346 -15.08 -22.06 -13.28
N LEU A 347 -15.43 -21.88 -14.55
CA LEU A 347 -15.06 -20.66 -15.28
C LEU A 347 -16.04 -19.55 -14.88
N ILE A 348 -15.49 -18.37 -14.64
CA ILE A 348 -16.34 -17.18 -14.49
C ILE A 348 -16.97 -16.82 -15.85
N ASP A 349 -18.14 -16.21 -15.79
CA ASP A 349 -18.81 -15.67 -16.98
C ASP A 349 -17.95 -14.58 -17.63
N ALA A 350 -17.74 -14.67 -18.95
CA ALA A 350 -16.90 -13.75 -19.71
C ALA A 350 -17.42 -12.30 -19.68
N GLU A 351 -18.75 -12.11 -19.73
CA GLU A 351 -19.36 -10.78 -19.63
C GLU A 351 -19.24 -10.22 -18.20
N GLY A 352 -19.35 -11.07 -17.18
CA GLY A 352 -19.09 -10.71 -15.78
C GLY A 352 -17.64 -10.27 -15.57
N LEU A 353 -16.68 -10.98 -16.15
CA LEU A 353 -15.27 -10.61 -16.13
C LEU A 353 -15.03 -9.27 -16.80
N LYS A 354 -15.63 -9.04 -17.95
CA LYS A 354 -15.50 -7.77 -18.69
C LYS A 354 -16.04 -6.58 -17.88
N ARG A 355 -17.20 -6.75 -17.23
CA ARG A 355 -17.75 -5.71 -16.33
C ARG A 355 -16.82 -5.43 -15.15
N LEU A 356 -16.27 -6.47 -14.53
CA LEU A 356 -15.34 -6.33 -13.42
C LEU A 356 -14.03 -5.64 -13.85
N SER A 357 -13.47 -6.02 -15.01
CA SER A 357 -12.29 -5.34 -15.56
C SER A 357 -12.56 -3.85 -15.84
N ALA A 358 -13.75 -3.49 -16.33
CA ALA A 358 -14.14 -2.10 -16.52
C ALA A 358 -14.25 -1.35 -15.19
N GLN A 359 -14.74 -1.99 -14.12
CA GLN A 359 -14.74 -1.41 -12.78
C GLN A 359 -13.31 -1.13 -12.29
N PHE A 360 -12.40 -2.09 -12.42
CA PHE A 360 -10.98 -1.88 -12.07
C PHE A 360 -10.31 -0.73 -12.83
N VAL A 361 -10.64 -0.59 -14.10
CA VAL A 361 -10.15 0.56 -14.90
C VAL A 361 -10.66 1.87 -14.32
N THR A 362 -11.93 1.92 -13.93
CA THR A 362 -12.51 3.12 -13.32
C THR A 362 -11.85 3.41 -11.97
N GLU A 363 -11.70 2.40 -11.11
CA GLU A 363 -11.00 2.53 -9.81
C GLU A 363 -9.55 2.98 -10.02
N TYR A 364 -8.83 2.39 -10.96
CA TYR A 364 -7.47 2.80 -11.30
C TYR A 364 -7.37 4.28 -11.70
N LEU A 365 -8.30 4.76 -12.53
CA LEU A 365 -8.31 6.17 -12.95
C LEU A 365 -8.58 7.10 -11.77
N LEU A 366 -9.53 6.75 -10.91
CA LEU A 366 -9.86 7.51 -9.70
C LEU A 366 -8.69 7.50 -8.69
N ASP A 367 -8.10 6.34 -8.45
CA ASP A 367 -6.96 6.19 -7.53
C ASP A 367 -5.72 6.97 -8.00
N ASN A 368 -5.56 7.18 -9.31
CA ASN A 368 -4.44 7.90 -9.90
C ASN A 368 -4.75 9.38 -10.25
N GLU A 369 -5.83 9.95 -9.75
CA GLU A 369 -6.15 11.38 -9.97
C GLU A 369 -5.14 12.31 -9.30
N THR A 370 -4.59 11.92 -8.15
CA THR A 370 -3.68 12.77 -7.40
C THR A 370 -2.22 12.56 -7.83
N ASN A 371 -1.43 13.64 -7.83
CA ASN A 371 0.00 13.57 -8.10
C ASN A 371 0.73 12.61 -7.15
N ALA A 372 0.25 12.49 -5.92
CA ALA A 372 0.81 11.56 -4.92
C ALA A 372 0.59 10.09 -5.29
N ALA A 373 -0.61 9.75 -5.74
CA ALA A 373 -0.95 8.39 -6.17
C ALA A 373 -0.21 8.01 -7.45
N GLN A 374 -0.11 8.95 -8.42
CA GLN A 374 0.71 8.74 -9.62
C GLN A 374 2.18 8.48 -9.29
N ALA A 375 2.74 9.20 -8.29
CA ALA A 375 4.11 8.98 -7.85
C ALA A 375 4.30 7.56 -7.28
N ASP A 376 3.36 7.07 -6.46
CA ASP A 376 3.42 5.70 -5.91
C ASP A 376 3.28 4.66 -7.02
N PHE A 377 2.38 4.87 -7.96
CA PHE A 377 2.17 3.95 -9.09
C PHE A 377 3.41 3.83 -9.99
N LEU A 378 4.08 4.95 -10.30
CA LEU A 378 5.34 4.98 -11.04
C LEU A 378 6.46 4.27 -10.28
N ALA A 379 6.54 4.48 -8.96
CA ALA A 379 7.53 3.83 -8.11
C ALA A 379 7.33 2.31 -8.09
N ARG A 380 6.09 1.83 -7.93
CA ARG A 380 5.75 0.40 -7.98
C ARG A 380 6.13 -0.23 -9.33
N ALA A 381 5.82 0.44 -10.43
CA ALA A 381 6.19 -0.02 -11.77
C ALA A 381 7.72 -0.11 -11.94
N GLU A 382 8.47 0.92 -11.54
CA GLU A 382 9.93 0.93 -11.58
C GLU A 382 10.53 -0.19 -10.73
N LEU A 383 10.10 -0.30 -9.47
CA LEU A 383 10.70 -1.24 -8.52
C LEU A 383 10.28 -2.69 -8.76
N PHE A 384 9.02 -2.92 -9.08
CA PHE A 384 8.50 -4.28 -9.25
C PHE A 384 8.73 -4.85 -10.64
N ARG A 385 8.72 -4.00 -11.67
CA ARG A 385 8.81 -4.42 -13.08
C ARG A 385 10.08 -3.94 -13.77
N GLY A 386 10.91 -3.10 -13.09
CA GLY A 386 12.16 -2.57 -13.62
C GLY A 386 12.00 -1.45 -14.65
N ASP A 387 10.78 -0.95 -14.87
CA ASP A 387 10.49 0.10 -15.84
C ASP A 387 9.20 0.85 -15.47
N TYR A 388 9.31 2.11 -15.09
CA TYR A 388 8.16 2.95 -14.73
C TYR A 388 7.10 3.05 -15.84
N ARG A 389 7.49 2.92 -17.14
CA ARG A 389 6.57 2.99 -18.28
C ARG A 389 5.57 1.84 -18.33
N VAL A 390 5.85 0.75 -17.61
CA VAL A 390 4.90 -0.37 -17.47
C VAL A 390 3.63 0.06 -16.74
N ALA A 391 3.68 1.13 -15.95
CA ALA A 391 2.51 1.73 -15.31
C ALA A 391 1.37 1.99 -16.33
N GLU A 392 1.70 2.47 -17.52
CA GLU A 392 0.70 2.81 -18.54
C GLU A 392 0.01 1.59 -19.16
N ARG A 393 0.64 0.40 -19.08
CA ARG A 393 0.08 -0.86 -19.58
C ARG A 393 -0.85 -1.56 -18.61
N PHE A 394 -0.97 -1.07 -17.39
CA PHE A 394 -1.76 -1.71 -16.32
C PHE A 394 -3.22 -1.96 -16.73
N VAL A 395 -3.86 -0.97 -17.34
CA VAL A 395 -5.24 -1.08 -17.82
C VAL A 395 -5.38 -2.16 -18.89
N ASP A 396 -4.46 -2.21 -19.85
CA ASP A 396 -4.50 -3.19 -20.92
C ASP A 396 -4.19 -4.61 -20.41
N GLU A 397 -3.27 -4.74 -19.46
CA GLU A 397 -2.99 -6.02 -18.80
C GLU A 397 -4.23 -6.56 -18.06
N LEU A 398 -4.98 -5.70 -17.35
CA LEU A 398 -6.25 -6.10 -16.71
C LEU A 398 -7.31 -6.56 -17.71
N ARG A 399 -7.45 -5.85 -18.84
CA ARG A 399 -8.41 -6.19 -19.90
C ARG A 399 -8.12 -7.49 -20.62
N GLN A 400 -6.85 -7.91 -20.62
CA GLN A 400 -6.41 -9.16 -21.28
C GLN A 400 -6.59 -10.39 -20.41
N VAL A 401 -6.94 -10.25 -19.13
CA VAL A 401 -7.15 -11.41 -18.25
C VAL A 401 -8.36 -12.21 -18.71
N THR A 402 -8.18 -13.52 -18.82
CA THR A 402 -9.19 -14.47 -19.30
C THR A 402 -9.82 -15.25 -18.13
N PRO A 403 -11.05 -15.79 -18.31
CA PRO A 403 -11.66 -16.68 -17.33
C PRO A 403 -10.80 -17.90 -16.97
N GLN A 404 -10.05 -18.42 -17.93
CA GLN A 404 -9.13 -19.53 -17.77
C GLN A 404 -7.96 -19.16 -16.85
N GLU A 405 -7.38 -17.97 -17.02
CA GLU A 405 -6.30 -17.47 -16.15
C GLU A 405 -6.81 -17.24 -14.73
N VAL A 406 -8.01 -16.68 -14.54
CA VAL A 406 -8.63 -16.50 -13.22
C VAL A 406 -8.78 -17.85 -12.50
N ARG A 407 -9.31 -18.89 -13.16
CA ARG A 407 -9.40 -20.22 -12.59
C ARG A 407 -8.02 -20.82 -12.29
N ALA A 408 -7.08 -20.68 -13.21
CA ALA A 408 -5.73 -21.23 -13.07
C ALA A 408 -4.98 -20.63 -11.85
N VAL A 409 -5.09 -19.32 -11.63
CA VAL A 409 -4.46 -18.67 -10.45
C VAL A 409 -5.18 -19.05 -9.17
N ALA A 410 -6.50 -19.24 -9.17
CA ALA A 410 -7.24 -19.75 -8.02
C ALA A 410 -6.75 -21.15 -7.63
N GLN A 411 -6.57 -22.06 -8.59
CA GLN A 411 -6.03 -23.40 -8.38
C GLN A 411 -4.56 -23.38 -7.90
N LYS A 412 -3.77 -22.46 -8.43
CA LYS A 412 -2.33 -22.38 -8.15
C LYS A 412 -2.05 -21.79 -6.77
N TYR A 413 -2.78 -20.73 -6.38
CA TYR A 413 -2.45 -19.89 -5.23
C TYR A 413 -3.42 -20.00 -4.05
N MET A 414 -4.74 -20.16 -4.26
CA MET A 414 -5.74 -20.14 -3.20
C MET A 414 -5.76 -21.45 -2.41
N LYS A 415 -4.64 -21.80 -1.77
CA LYS A 415 -4.44 -23.00 -0.98
C LYS A 415 -3.32 -22.81 0.03
N GLY A 416 -3.26 -23.67 1.05
CA GLY A 416 -2.25 -23.58 2.09
C GLY A 416 -2.40 -22.29 2.90
N MET A 417 -3.64 -21.88 3.15
CA MET A 417 -3.93 -20.61 3.84
C MET A 417 -3.49 -20.64 5.29
N ARG A 418 -2.96 -19.54 5.76
CA ARG A 418 -2.51 -19.34 7.14
C ARG A 418 -3.43 -18.35 7.81
N PHE A 419 -4.23 -18.85 8.77
CA PHE A 419 -5.27 -18.08 9.42
C PHE A 419 -4.86 -17.60 10.81
N ALA A 420 -5.26 -16.37 11.12
CA ALA A 420 -5.40 -15.86 12.47
C ALA A 420 -6.89 -15.76 12.81
N TYR A 421 -7.25 -16.19 13.99
CA TYR A 421 -8.59 -16.13 14.54
C TYR A 421 -8.53 -15.41 15.89
N VAL A 422 -9.25 -14.31 16.03
CA VAL A 422 -9.37 -13.56 17.29
C VAL A 422 -10.83 -13.55 17.71
N GLY A 423 -11.14 -14.16 18.85
CA GLY A 423 -12.50 -14.31 19.35
C GLY A 423 -12.68 -15.59 20.16
N ASP A 424 -13.92 -16.10 20.22
CA ASP A 424 -14.23 -17.35 20.91
C ASP A 424 -13.88 -18.57 20.05
N SER A 425 -12.73 -19.16 20.29
CA SER A 425 -12.20 -20.31 19.54
C SER A 425 -13.04 -21.60 19.71
N THR A 426 -13.98 -21.65 20.66
CA THR A 426 -14.89 -22.80 20.83
C THR A 426 -15.98 -22.85 19.76
N GLN A 427 -16.21 -21.73 19.05
CA GLN A 427 -17.24 -21.58 18.01
C GLN A 427 -16.83 -22.08 16.62
N VAL A 428 -15.58 -22.54 16.46
CA VAL A 428 -15.08 -23.04 15.17
C VAL A 428 -14.18 -24.26 15.35
N ASP A 429 -14.39 -25.31 14.55
CA ASP A 429 -13.45 -26.41 14.49
C ASP A 429 -12.18 -25.98 13.74
N ARG A 430 -11.02 -26.15 14.38
CA ARG A 430 -9.71 -25.89 13.79
C ARG A 430 -9.53 -26.55 12.41
N ARG A 431 -10.08 -27.76 12.23
CA ARG A 431 -10.00 -28.51 10.96
C ARG A 431 -10.65 -27.77 9.79
N LEU A 432 -11.67 -26.96 10.07
CA LEU A 432 -12.34 -26.17 9.04
C LEU A 432 -11.40 -25.13 8.43
N LEU A 433 -10.60 -24.46 9.26
CA LEU A 433 -9.59 -23.47 8.82
C LEU A 433 -8.37 -24.14 8.18
N LEU A 434 -8.03 -25.36 8.60
CA LEU A 434 -6.93 -26.12 8.00
C LEU A 434 -7.30 -26.77 6.66
N GLY A 435 -8.56 -26.76 6.27
CA GLY A 435 -9.07 -27.37 5.04
C GLY A 435 -8.96 -26.53 3.78
N PHE A 436 -8.27 -25.38 3.81
CA PHE A 436 -8.07 -24.51 2.63
C PHE A 436 -6.79 -24.85 1.87
#